data_848c67e8b7509ddbc420190d35d0e127
#
_entry.id   848c67e8b7509ddbc420190d35d0e127
#
_cell.length_a   1.000
_cell.length_b   1.000
_cell.length_c   1.000
_cell.angle_alpha   90.00
_cell.angle_beta   90.00
_cell.angle_gamma   90.00
#
_symmetry.space_group_name_H-M   'P 1'
#
loop_
_entity.id
_entity.type
_entity.pdbx_description
1 polymer ?
#
loop_
_entity_poly.entity_id
_entity_poly.type
_entity_poly.pdbx_seq_one_letter_code
_entity_poly.pdbx_strand_id
1 'polypeptide(L)'
;VAAHLTAKALGSSWDDRHNGIYGFNGALVGSAIGTFADLAPPGAALFWTLAALGGGALSSVLVHGPGRRLHAATGLPPMTLPFCLVTWGLLALVTLADVPPLQLHSPAMVPPAGSALQAFLLALPRGFGQVFFCGDLASGWLVLAATAVASPMAAGVGLMGAAIGALAGLASGAAGAVGLGLWSYDAVLSAIAIGGIFHAPTRRSLGVAALAALAASLLTQPLERLMPLGLPALTLSFIVATLATLLVVRRALPTVVPVALHAILTPEEHLQRYLVTRRLLNDFRSRLRGAVGGGVWTSLAPSADPLLLGRFVELFERLDRDRDGQLSLSELVDGMEQVPSDPDQGPSDPGAALARVLAAMDLDGDGVVDRAEFIEVMLRLRRLWDGQERLKRYLIPVDADGDDRLDPGEMDRLLSSIGQPPLNRLEQRAVFGPERSGLSWHAFFDRLLLT
;
A
#
# COMPACT_ATOMS: atom_id res chain seq x y z
N VAL A 1 -7.53 -6.62 -22.26
CA VAL A 1 -7.01 -7.92 -22.74
C VAL A 1 -5.61 -7.74 -23.32
N ALA A 2 -5.40 -6.89 -24.37
CA ALA A 2 -4.09 -6.70 -25.02
C ALA A 2 -2.97 -6.34 -24.02
N ALA A 3 -3.22 -5.36 -23.14
CA ALA A 3 -2.27 -4.96 -22.11
C ALA A 3 -1.85 -6.12 -21.19
N HIS A 4 -2.81 -6.96 -20.76
CA HIS A 4 -2.52 -8.12 -19.92
C HIS A 4 -1.70 -9.20 -20.63
N LEU A 5 -2.05 -9.50 -21.89
CA LEU A 5 -1.30 -10.46 -22.70
C LEU A 5 0.13 -10.00 -22.96
N THR A 6 0.32 -8.70 -23.27
CA THR A 6 1.64 -8.10 -23.45
C THR A 6 2.45 -8.16 -22.16
N ALA A 7 1.85 -7.81 -21.01
CA ALA A 7 2.51 -7.90 -19.72
C ALA A 7 2.97 -9.34 -19.41
N LYS A 8 2.15 -10.34 -19.74
CA LYS A 8 2.52 -11.76 -19.61
C LYS A 8 3.69 -12.13 -20.52
N ALA A 9 3.67 -11.69 -21.77
CA ALA A 9 4.76 -11.93 -22.72
C ALA A 9 6.08 -11.26 -22.30
N LEU A 10 6.01 -10.13 -21.60
CA LEU A 10 7.17 -9.44 -21.03
C LEU A 10 7.70 -10.07 -19.73
N GLY A 11 7.11 -11.16 -19.25
CA GLY A 11 7.57 -11.84 -18.03
C GLY A 11 7.23 -11.10 -16.73
N SER A 12 6.17 -10.26 -16.72
CA SER A 12 5.71 -9.61 -15.48
C SER A 12 5.21 -10.65 -14.47
N SER A 13 5.32 -10.32 -13.17
CA SER A 13 4.85 -11.20 -12.09
C SER A 13 3.33 -11.46 -12.20
N TRP A 14 2.87 -12.58 -11.66
CA TRP A 14 1.43 -12.88 -11.62
C TRP A 14 0.69 -11.85 -10.77
N ASP A 15 1.28 -11.47 -9.63
CA ASP A 15 0.71 -10.49 -8.70
C ASP A 15 0.52 -9.11 -9.36
N ASP A 16 1.53 -8.59 -10.07
CA ASP A 16 1.43 -7.31 -10.78
C ASP A 16 0.29 -7.33 -11.81
N ARG A 17 0.11 -8.44 -12.53
CA ARG A 17 -0.97 -8.59 -13.51
C ARG A 17 -2.33 -8.71 -12.86
N HIS A 18 -2.41 -9.46 -11.75
CA HIS A 18 -3.67 -9.70 -11.03
C HIS A 18 -4.13 -8.41 -10.31
N ASN A 19 -3.20 -7.65 -9.77
CA ASN A 19 -3.47 -6.35 -9.16
C ASN A 19 -3.78 -5.23 -10.18
N GLY A 20 -3.85 -5.55 -11.47
CA GLY A 20 -4.29 -4.62 -12.50
C GLY A 20 -3.27 -3.55 -12.92
N ILE A 21 -2.02 -3.59 -12.45
CA ILE A 21 -0.98 -2.56 -12.72
C ILE A 21 -0.82 -2.29 -14.22
N TYR A 22 -0.84 -3.32 -15.03
CA TYR A 22 -0.76 -3.21 -16.49
C TYR A 22 -2.13 -2.99 -17.13
N GLY A 23 -3.16 -3.68 -16.61
CA GLY A 23 -4.52 -3.65 -17.15
C GLY A 23 -5.17 -2.27 -17.08
N PHE A 24 -4.92 -1.53 -16.00
CA PHE A 24 -5.51 -0.22 -15.76
C PHE A 24 -5.13 0.80 -16.85
N ASN A 25 -3.84 0.93 -17.16
CA ASN A 25 -3.37 1.84 -18.23
C ASN A 25 -3.98 1.48 -19.59
N GLY A 26 -4.05 0.18 -19.92
CA GLY A 26 -4.66 -0.28 -21.18
C GLY A 26 -6.17 -0.05 -21.24
N ALA A 27 -6.88 -0.16 -20.11
CA ALA A 27 -8.30 0.16 -20.03
C ALA A 27 -8.53 1.67 -20.27
N LEU A 28 -7.73 2.51 -19.65
CA LEU A 28 -7.80 3.97 -19.84
C LEU A 28 -7.52 4.38 -21.30
N VAL A 29 -6.53 3.76 -21.97
CA VAL A 29 -6.28 4.01 -23.41
C VAL A 29 -7.53 3.66 -24.22
N GLY A 30 -8.15 2.49 -23.98
CA GLY A 30 -9.36 2.08 -24.67
C GLY A 30 -10.55 3.03 -24.43
N SER A 31 -10.76 3.44 -23.18
CA SER A 31 -11.83 4.39 -22.81
C SER A 31 -11.62 5.77 -23.45
N ALA A 32 -10.38 6.28 -23.44
CA ALA A 32 -10.04 7.55 -24.07
C ALA A 32 -10.29 7.52 -25.58
N ILE A 33 -9.86 6.45 -26.27
CA ILE A 33 -10.15 6.27 -27.71
C ILE A 33 -11.66 6.24 -27.95
N GLY A 34 -12.43 5.46 -27.15
CA GLY A 34 -13.88 5.42 -27.26
C GLY A 34 -14.56 6.78 -27.07
N THR A 35 -13.93 7.70 -26.35
CA THR A 35 -14.45 9.05 -26.09
C THR A 35 -14.05 10.05 -27.17
N PHE A 36 -12.79 10.03 -27.62
CA PHE A 36 -12.26 11.04 -28.52
C PHE A 36 -12.36 10.68 -30.00
N ALA A 37 -12.44 9.39 -30.34
CA ALA A 37 -12.46 8.93 -31.73
C ALA A 37 -13.84 9.06 -32.35
N ASP A 38 -13.91 9.61 -33.59
CA ASP A 38 -15.10 9.48 -34.40
C ASP A 38 -15.10 8.10 -35.10
N LEU A 39 -16.09 7.30 -34.79
CA LEU A 39 -16.25 5.94 -35.31
C LEU A 39 -17.17 5.87 -36.60
N ALA A 40 -17.80 6.99 -36.95
CA ALA A 40 -18.76 7.03 -38.07
C ALA A 40 -18.12 6.84 -39.45
N PRO A 41 -16.91 7.35 -39.77
CA PRO A 41 -16.31 7.18 -41.08
C PRO A 41 -16.01 5.71 -41.40
N PRO A 42 -16.18 5.28 -42.70
CA PRO A 42 -15.86 3.92 -43.11
C PRO A 42 -14.41 3.54 -42.77
N GLY A 43 -14.23 2.39 -42.10
CA GLY A 43 -12.93 1.90 -41.66
C GLY A 43 -12.41 2.51 -40.35
N ALA A 44 -12.98 3.62 -39.84
CA ALA A 44 -12.58 4.25 -38.60
C ALA A 44 -12.72 3.31 -37.42
N ALA A 45 -13.81 2.58 -37.30
CA ALA A 45 -14.04 1.62 -36.20
C ALA A 45 -12.94 0.55 -36.13
N LEU A 46 -12.52 -0.01 -37.27
CA LEU A 46 -11.45 -1.00 -37.33
C LEU A 46 -10.11 -0.37 -36.91
N PHE A 47 -9.77 0.81 -37.46
CA PHE A 47 -8.53 1.50 -37.12
C PHE A 47 -8.47 1.80 -35.62
N TRP A 48 -9.52 2.41 -35.06
CA TRP A 48 -9.53 2.77 -33.64
C TRP A 48 -9.56 1.57 -32.70
N THR A 49 -10.19 0.45 -33.14
CA THR A 49 -10.09 -0.80 -32.38
C THR A 49 -8.66 -1.33 -32.35
N LEU A 50 -7.97 -1.33 -33.50
CA LEU A 50 -6.58 -1.75 -33.57
C LEU A 50 -5.66 -0.78 -32.78
N ALA A 51 -5.94 0.52 -32.86
CA ALA A 51 -5.22 1.54 -32.07
C ALA A 51 -5.43 1.33 -30.57
N ALA A 52 -6.63 0.99 -30.11
CA ALA A 52 -6.92 0.68 -28.71
C ALA A 52 -6.16 -0.58 -28.23
N LEU A 53 -6.14 -1.62 -29.05
CA LEU A 53 -5.40 -2.85 -28.75
C LEU A 53 -3.88 -2.62 -28.73
N GLY A 54 -3.35 -1.95 -29.76
CA GLY A 54 -1.93 -1.60 -29.87
C GLY A 54 -1.49 -0.62 -28.78
N GLY A 55 -2.31 0.41 -28.54
CA GLY A 55 -2.05 1.38 -27.46
C GLY A 55 -2.08 0.75 -26.07
N GLY A 56 -3.04 -0.16 -25.83
CA GLY A 56 -3.05 -0.93 -24.59
C GLY A 56 -1.81 -1.81 -24.42
N ALA A 57 -1.34 -2.46 -25.49
CA ALA A 57 -0.09 -3.22 -25.49
C ALA A 57 1.13 -2.31 -25.22
N LEU A 58 1.21 -1.16 -25.92
CA LEU A 58 2.30 -0.20 -25.77
C LEU A 58 2.34 0.40 -24.35
N SER A 59 1.18 0.66 -23.74
CA SER A 59 1.13 1.14 -22.35
C SER A 59 1.77 0.15 -21.40
N SER A 60 1.60 -1.18 -21.62
CA SER A 60 2.26 -2.21 -20.82
C SER A 60 3.77 -2.28 -21.05
N VAL A 61 4.23 -2.05 -22.27
CA VAL A 61 5.71 -1.93 -22.53
C VAL A 61 6.29 -0.74 -21.79
N LEU A 62 5.59 0.41 -21.78
CA LEU A 62 6.02 1.61 -21.06
C LEU A 62 6.02 1.40 -19.53
N VAL A 63 5.05 0.68 -18.97
CA VAL A 63 5.07 0.30 -17.54
C VAL A 63 6.27 -0.59 -17.24
N HIS A 64 6.47 -1.65 -18.07
CA HIS A 64 7.49 -2.67 -17.81
C HIS A 64 8.92 -2.16 -17.99
N GLY A 65 9.18 -1.38 -19.00
CA GLY A 65 10.52 -0.86 -19.32
C GLY A 65 10.80 0.48 -18.63
N PRO A 66 10.40 1.62 -19.23
CA PRO A 66 10.66 2.95 -18.66
C PRO A 66 10.07 3.17 -17.27
N GLY A 67 8.86 2.65 -17.01
CA GLY A 67 8.18 2.80 -15.73
C GLY A 67 8.93 2.13 -14.57
N ARG A 68 9.43 0.91 -14.77
CA ARG A 68 10.27 0.21 -13.78
C ARG A 68 11.61 0.91 -13.56
N ARG A 69 12.24 1.43 -14.63
CA ARG A 69 13.49 2.21 -14.51
C ARG A 69 13.27 3.50 -13.73
N LEU A 70 12.17 4.21 -14.01
CA LEU A 70 11.78 5.40 -13.25
C LEU A 70 11.61 5.07 -11.77
N HIS A 71 10.89 3.99 -11.47
CA HIS A 71 10.69 3.54 -10.11
C HIS A 71 12.01 3.17 -9.42
N ALA A 72 12.87 2.38 -10.07
CA ALA A 72 14.17 1.99 -9.51
C ALA A 72 15.08 3.21 -9.24
N ALA A 73 15.04 4.23 -10.11
CA ALA A 73 15.87 5.44 -9.96
C ALA A 73 15.34 6.43 -8.93
N THR A 74 14.01 6.53 -8.74
CA THR A 74 13.39 7.60 -7.95
C THR A 74 12.56 7.13 -6.76
N GLY A 75 12.19 5.84 -6.74
CA GLY A 75 11.22 5.28 -5.80
C GLY A 75 9.77 5.73 -6.07
N LEU A 76 9.52 6.41 -7.21
CA LEU A 76 8.19 6.91 -7.56
C LEU A 76 7.48 5.97 -8.55
N PRO A 77 6.16 5.74 -8.40
CA PRO A 77 5.40 4.91 -9.32
C PRO A 77 5.15 5.63 -10.64
N PRO A 78 5.10 4.93 -11.79
CA PRO A 78 4.75 5.51 -13.08
C PRO A 78 3.27 5.91 -13.17
N MET A 79 2.40 5.39 -12.31
CA MET A 79 0.95 5.63 -12.26
C MET A 79 0.27 5.51 -13.63
N THR A 80 -0.46 6.54 -14.07
CA THR A 80 -1.14 6.62 -15.36
C THR A 80 -0.33 7.34 -16.45
N LEU A 81 0.95 7.66 -16.20
CA LEU A 81 1.81 8.28 -17.19
C LEU A 81 1.92 7.48 -18.50
N PRO A 82 2.08 6.14 -18.48
CA PRO A 82 2.07 5.33 -19.70
C PRO A 82 0.79 5.50 -20.53
N PHE A 83 -0.38 5.55 -19.90
CA PHE A 83 -1.64 5.85 -20.56
C PHE A 83 -1.63 7.23 -21.20
N CYS A 84 -1.23 8.30 -20.47
CA CYS A 84 -1.17 9.65 -21.01
C CYS A 84 -0.27 9.73 -22.24
N LEU A 85 0.95 9.18 -22.16
CA LEU A 85 1.92 9.21 -23.27
C LEU A 85 1.39 8.53 -24.52
N VAL A 86 0.78 7.35 -24.39
CA VAL A 86 0.21 6.60 -25.50
C VAL A 86 -0.98 7.36 -26.11
N THR A 87 -1.87 7.87 -25.28
CA THR A 87 -3.07 8.57 -25.74
C THR A 87 -2.69 9.88 -26.43
N TRP A 88 -1.80 10.69 -25.84
CA TRP A 88 -1.30 11.92 -26.49
C TRP A 88 -0.60 11.63 -27.81
N GLY A 89 0.21 10.57 -27.89
CA GLY A 89 0.86 10.16 -29.14
C GLY A 89 -0.15 9.82 -30.22
N LEU A 90 -1.21 9.08 -29.90
CA LEU A 90 -2.28 8.72 -30.84
C LEU A 90 -3.08 9.95 -31.27
N LEU A 91 -3.51 10.79 -30.32
CA LEU A 91 -4.28 11.99 -30.63
C LEU A 91 -3.46 13.01 -31.45
N ALA A 92 -2.19 13.22 -31.09
CA ALA A 92 -1.29 14.09 -31.84
C ALA A 92 -1.04 13.57 -33.27
N LEU A 93 -0.83 12.25 -33.42
CA LEU A 93 -0.66 11.64 -34.74
C LEU A 93 -1.87 11.91 -35.64
N VAL A 94 -3.07 11.71 -35.12
CA VAL A 94 -4.32 11.92 -35.89
C VAL A 94 -4.52 13.40 -36.21
N THR A 95 -4.26 14.30 -35.27
CA THR A 95 -4.39 15.75 -35.44
C THR A 95 -3.39 16.29 -36.46
N LEU A 96 -2.14 15.78 -36.45
CA LEU A 96 -1.07 16.25 -37.35
C LEU A 96 -1.15 15.62 -38.74
N ALA A 97 -1.63 14.38 -38.84
CA ALA A 97 -1.70 13.67 -40.13
C ALA A 97 -2.86 14.15 -41.00
N ASP A 98 -3.87 14.81 -40.41
CA ASP A 98 -5.08 15.32 -41.11
C ASP A 98 -5.68 14.26 -42.10
N VAL A 99 -5.82 13.04 -41.60
CA VAL A 99 -6.34 11.92 -42.43
C VAL A 99 -7.86 11.91 -42.32
N PRO A 100 -8.60 12.19 -43.39
CA PRO A 100 -10.05 12.39 -43.36
C PRO A 100 -10.90 11.32 -42.64
N PRO A 101 -10.54 10.00 -42.69
CA PRO A 101 -11.29 8.99 -41.93
C PRO A 101 -10.97 8.97 -40.42
N LEU A 102 -9.93 9.73 -39.93
CA LEU A 102 -9.46 9.69 -38.59
C LEU A 102 -9.75 11.04 -37.88
N GLN A 103 -11.03 11.32 -37.72
CA GLN A 103 -11.46 12.56 -37.04
C GLN A 103 -11.67 12.31 -35.54
N LEU A 104 -11.49 13.37 -34.78
CA LEU A 104 -11.80 13.41 -33.37
C LEU A 104 -13.20 14.04 -33.18
N HIS A 105 -13.91 13.58 -32.14
CA HIS A 105 -15.16 14.23 -31.77
C HIS A 105 -14.90 15.67 -31.34
N SER A 106 -15.77 16.58 -31.80
CA SER A 106 -15.78 17.94 -31.28
C SER A 106 -16.09 17.93 -29.76
N PRO A 107 -15.41 18.76 -28.96
CA PRO A 107 -15.70 18.83 -27.52
C PRO A 107 -17.20 19.08 -27.28
N ALA A 108 -17.83 18.24 -26.46
CA ALA A 108 -19.21 18.45 -26.09
C ALA A 108 -19.38 19.79 -25.36
N MET A 109 -20.42 20.55 -25.74
CA MET A 109 -20.75 21.78 -25.02
C MET A 109 -21.08 21.44 -23.55
N VAL A 110 -20.45 22.14 -22.63
CA VAL A 110 -20.76 22.01 -21.20
C VAL A 110 -22.18 22.61 -20.99
N PRO A 111 -23.15 21.82 -20.52
CA PRO A 111 -24.51 22.31 -20.32
C PRO A 111 -24.51 23.41 -19.25
N PRO A 112 -25.46 24.36 -19.34
CA PRO A 112 -25.62 25.35 -18.28
C PRO A 112 -25.90 24.63 -16.95
N ALA A 113 -25.28 25.13 -15.88
CA ALA A 113 -25.44 24.56 -14.56
C ALA A 113 -26.87 24.78 -14.06
N GLY A 114 -27.43 23.72 -13.47
CA GLY A 114 -28.56 23.83 -12.55
C GLY A 114 -28.10 24.55 -11.24
N SER A 115 -28.73 24.21 -10.13
CA SER A 115 -28.26 24.72 -8.84
C SER A 115 -26.86 24.18 -8.47
N ALA A 116 -26.08 24.95 -7.69
CA ALA A 116 -24.78 24.50 -7.19
C ALA A 116 -24.88 23.19 -6.40
N LEU A 117 -25.94 23.01 -5.64
CA LEU A 117 -26.21 21.77 -4.90
C LEU A 117 -26.41 20.58 -5.86
N GLN A 118 -27.19 20.78 -6.93
CA GLN A 118 -27.40 19.74 -7.93
C GLN A 118 -26.09 19.36 -8.62
N ALA A 119 -25.28 20.36 -9.03
CA ALA A 119 -23.98 20.13 -9.62
C ALA A 119 -23.05 19.34 -8.68
N PHE A 120 -23.02 19.71 -7.39
CA PHE A 120 -22.26 18.99 -6.37
C PHE A 120 -22.70 17.53 -6.23
N LEU A 121 -23.99 17.27 -6.07
CA LEU A 121 -24.53 15.91 -5.87
C LEU A 121 -24.27 15.01 -7.10
N LEU A 122 -24.39 15.57 -8.30
CA LEU A 122 -24.09 14.84 -9.54
C LEU A 122 -22.59 14.55 -9.71
N ALA A 123 -21.72 15.45 -9.24
CA ALA A 123 -20.29 15.30 -9.33
C ALA A 123 -19.75 14.10 -8.54
N LEU A 124 -20.41 13.70 -7.44
CA LEU A 124 -19.94 12.61 -6.60
C LEU A 124 -19.84 11.29 -7.36
N PRO A 125 -20.90 10.70 -7.92
CA PRO A 125 -20.79 9.49 -8.71
C PRO A 125 -20.10 9.73 -10.06
N ARG A 126 -20.39 10.85 -10.77
CA ARG A 126 -19.79 11.13 -12.06
C ARG A 126 -18.29 11.28 -12.01
N GLY A 127 -17.72 11.77 -10.90
CA GLY A 127 -16.28 11.81 -10.68
C GLY A 127 -15.63 10.43 -10.77
N PHE A 128 -16.29 9.39 -10.29
CA PHE A 128 -15.84 8.00 -10.45
C PHE A 128 -15.97 7.51 -11.89
N GLY A 129 -17.09 7.82 -12.56
CA GLY A 129 -17.28 7.46 -13.96
C GLY A 129 -16.27 8.14 -14.88
N GLN A 130 -15.98 9.42 -14.65
CA GLN A 130 -15.02 10.21 -15.42
C GLN A 130 -13.58 9.67 -15.37
N VAL A 131 -13.22 8.89 -14.35
CA VAL A 131 -11.92 8.17 -14.34
C VAL A 131 -11.77 7.31 -15.61
N PHE A 132 -12.88 6.77 -16.11
CA PHE A 132 -12.95 5.98 -17.35
C PHE A 132 -13.62 6.74 -18.49
N PHE A 133 -13.67 8.06 -18.44
CA PHE A 133 -14.32 8.93 -19.42
C PHE A 133 -15.83 8.72 -19.57
N CYS A 134 -16.48 8.08 -18.60
CA CYS A 134 -17.92 7.83 -18.60
C CYS A 134 -18.63 8.90 -17.77
N GLY A 135 -19.11 9.95 -18.43
CA GLY A 135 -19.75 11.11 -17.76
C GLY A 135 -21.22 10.92 -17.43
N ASP A 136 -21.84 9.78 -17.76
CA ASP A 136 -23.21 9.48 -17.40
C ASP A 136 -23.36 9.03 -15.94
N LEU A 137 -24.57 9.25 -15.38
CA LEU A 137 -24.81 8.99 -13.96
C LEU A 137 -24.82 7.50 -13.62
N ALA A 138 -25.32 6.66 -14.53
CA ALA A 138 -25.40 5.20 -14.31
C ALA A 138 -24.00 4.58 -14.24
N SER A 139 -23.12 4.92 -15.18
CA SER A 139 -21.72 4.52 -15.17
C SER A 139 -21.00 5.02 -13.91
N GLY A 140 -21.25 6.26 -13.48
CA GLY A 140 -20.69 6.80 -12.24
C GLY A 140 -21.06 5.98 -11.02
N TRP A 141 -22.34 5.64 -10.85
CA TRP A 141 -22.80 4.76 -9.79
C TRP A 141 -22.24 3.35 -9.89
N LEU A 142 -22.13 2.80 -11.10
CA LEU A 142 -21.56 1.47 -11.31
C LEU A 142 -20.10 1.40 -10.88
N VAL A 143 -19.28 2.40 -11.29
CA VAL A 143 -17.85 2.46 -10.91
C VAL A 143 -17.69 2.66 -9.41
N LEU A 144 -18.49 3.56 -8.80
CA LEU A 144 -18.50 3.75 -7.35
C LEU A 144 -18.89 2.46 -6.60
N ALA A 145 -19.95 1.77 -7.05
CA ALA A 145 -20.37 0.50 -6.46
C ALA A 145 -19.31 -0.59 -6.61
N ALA A 146 -18.70 -0.72 -7.79
CA ALA A 146 -17.59 -1.65 -8.01
C ALA A 146 -16.40 -1.35 -7.10
N THR A 147 -16.05 -0.07 -6.92
CA THR A 147 -15.01 0.37 -5.98
C THR A 147 -15.39 0.02 -4.55
N ALA A 148 -16.65 0.22 -4.15
CA ALA A 148 -17.13 -0.09 -2.80
C ALA A 148 -17.16 -1.60 -2.51
N VAL A 149 -17.45 -2.43 -3.51
CA VAL A 149 -17.36 -3.90 -3.40
C VAL A 149 -15.90 -4.36 -3.24
N ALA A 150 -14.99 -3.77 -4.00
CA ALA A 150 -13.57 -4.09 -3.92
C ALA A 150 -12.92 -3.57 -2.62
N SER A 151 -13.26 -2.35 -2.21
CA SER A 151 -12.77 -1.67 -1.01
C SER A 151 -13.74 -0.55 -0.61
N PRO A 152 -14.57 -0.75 0.43
CA PRO A 152 -15.43 0.30 0.99
C PRO A 152 -14.63 1.53 1.42
N MET A 153 -13.42 1.32 1.93
CA MET A 153 -12.54 2.41 2.35
C MET A 153 -12.05 3.23 1.14
N ALA A 154 -11.64 2.58 0.05
CA ALA A 154 -11.28 3.28 -1.19
C ALA A 154 -12.46 4.10 -1.73
N ALA A 155 -13.67 3.54 -1.70
CA ALA A 155 -14.88 4.25 -2.10
C ALA A 155 -15.14 5.49 -1.23
N GLY A 156 -15.02 5.36 0.09
CA GLY A 156 -15.19 6.48 1.03
C GLY A 156 -14.15 7.58 0.83
N VAL A 157 -12.89 7.21 0.67
CA VAL A 157 -11.78 8.15 0.39
C VAL A 157 -11.96 8.80 -0.99
N GLY A 158 -12.38 8.04 -1.99
CA GLY A 158 -12.70 8.56 -3.32
C GLY A 158 -13.87 9.54 -3.30
N LEU A 159 -14.94 9.26 -2.54
CA LEU A 159 -16.05 10.20 -2.34
C LEU A 159 -15.60 11.51 -1.67
N MET A 160 -14.70 11.40 -0.68
CA MET A 160 -14.06 12.60 -0.10
C MET A 160 -13.32 13.40 -1.19
N GLY A 161 -12.54 12.74 -2.04
CA GLY A 161 -11.87 13.36 -3.18
C GLY A 161 -12.85 14.01 -4.14
N ALA A 162 -13.91 13.30 -4.54
CA ALA A 162 -14.96 13.83 -5.42
C ALA A 162 -15.62 15.08 -4.86
N ALA A 163 -15.93 15.08 -3.55
CA ALA A 163 -16.51 16.24 -2.88
C ALA A 163 -15.56 17.44 -2.85
N ILE A 164 -14.28 17.23 -2.56
CA ILE A 164 -13.26 18.29 -2.57
C ILE A 164 -13.11 18.88 -3.97
N GLY A 165 -13.03 18.04 -5.01
CA GLY A 165 -12.97 18.50 -6.39
C GLY A 165 -14.19 19.29 -6.81
N ALA A 166 -15.38 18.81 -6.46
CA ALA A 166 -16.63 19.51 -6.73
C ALA A 166 -16.68 20.88 -6.04
N LEU A 167 -16.29 20.97 -4.76
CA LEU A 167 -16.24 22.24 -4.01
C LEU A 167 -15.24 23.22 -4.61
N ALA A 168 -14.06 22.74 -4.99
CA ALA A 168 -13.04 23.56 -5.66
C ALA A 168 -13.55 24.13 -7.00
N GLY A 169 -14.23 23.28 -7.79
CA GLY A 169 -14.82 23.71 -9.05
C GLY A 169 -15.98 24.71 -8.88
N LEU A 170 -16.83 24.51 -7.86
CA LEU A 170 -17.89 25.46 -7.53
C LEU A 170 -17.33 26.82 -7.08
N ALA A 171 -16.29 26.81 -6.25
CA ALA A 171 -15.58 28.01 -5.81
C ALA A 171 -14.92 28.74 -6.98
N SER A 172 -14.53 28.03 -8.05
CA SER A 172 -13.98 28.57 -9.28
C SER A 172 -15.06 29.03 -10.31
N GLY A 173 -16.35 28.92 -9.96
CA GLY A 173 -17.45 29.31 -10.84
C GLY A 173 -17.77 28.32 -11.97
N ALA A 174 -17.22 27.11 -11.92
CA ALA A 174 -17.31 26.10 -12.98
C ALA A 174 -18.46 25.09 -12.78
N ALA A 175 -19.62 25.54 -12.29
CA ALA A 175 -20.72 24.67 -11.86
C ALA A 175 -21.17 23.66 -12.94
N GLY A 176 -21.19 24.06 -14.22
CA GLY A 176 -21.50 23.13 -15.32
C GLY A 176 -20.53 21.98 -15.46
N ALA A 177 -19.22 22.27 -15.46
CA ALA A 177 -18.17 21.26 -15.51
C ALA A 177 -18.15 20.40 -14.24
N VAL A 178 -18.46 20.99 -13.06
CA VAL A 178 -18.64 20.23 -11.81
C VAL A 178 -19.76 19.22 -11.95
N GLY A 179 -20.92 19.62 -12.46
CA GLY A 179 -22.06 18.71 -12.65
C GLY A 179 -21.76 17.53 -13.58
N LEU A 180 -20.77 17.66 -14.47
CA LEU A 180 -20.27 16.59 -15.32
C LEU A 180 -19.18 15.72 -14.67
N GLY A 181 -18.73 16.05 -13.45
CA GLY A 181 -17.70 15.33 -12.73
C GLY A 181 -16.27 15.68 -13.15
N LEU A 182 -16.07 16.66 -14.03
CA LEU A 182 -14.76 17.02 -14.62
C LEU A 182 -13.77 17.64 -13.60
N TRP A 183 -14.24 18.13 -12.48
CA TRP A 183 -13.39 18.62 -11.38
C TRP A 183 -13.10 17.57 -10.33
N SER A 184 -13.78 16.42 -10.43
CA SER A 184 -13.76 15.39 -9.37
C SER A 184 -12.88 14.20 -9.68
N TYR A 185 -12.69 13.80 -10.95
CA TYR A 185 -12.03 12.53 -11.28
C TYR A 185 -10.55 12.47 -10.87
N ASP A 186 -9.76 13.51 -11.11
CA ASP A 186 -8.35 13.60 -10.67
C ASP A 186 -8.24 13.66 -9.14
N ALA A 187 -9.23 14.32 -8.49
CA ALA A 187 -9.33 14.36 -7.04
C ALA A 187 -9.65 12.99 -6.44
N VAL A 188 -10.57 12.22 -7.06
CA VAL A 188 -10.87 10.81 -6.68
C VAL A 188 -9.60 9.97 -6.74
N LEU A 189 -8.88 10.02 -7.87
CA LEU A 189 -7.65 9.27 -8.06
C LEU A 189 -6.58 9.65 -7.04
N SER A 190 -6.36 10.96 -6.82
CA SER A 190 -5.35 11.46 -5.88
C SER A 190 -5.69 11.11 -4.44
N ALA A 191 -6.97 11.19 -4.05
CA ALA A 191 -7.42 10.83 -2.73
C ALA A 191 -7.18 9.34 -2.45
N ILE A 192 -7.62 8.45 -3.35
CA ILE A 192 -7.44 7.00 -3.21
C ILE A 192 -5.96 6.64 -3.20
N ALA A 193 -5.15 7.20 -4.10
CA ALA A 193 -3.73 6.92 -4.21
C ALA A 193 -2.99 7.27 -2.91
N ILE A 194 -3.18 8.48 -2.38
CA ILE A 194 -2.48 8.95 -1.17
C ILE A 194 -3.12 8.37 0.10
N GLY A 195 -4.45 8.28 0.15
CA GLY A 195 -5.19 7.90 1.36
C GLY A 195 -5.32 6.39 1.59
N GLY A 196 -4.91 5.55 0.62
CA GLY A 196 -5.15 4.11 0.76
C GLY A 196 -4.20 3.19 -0.01
N ILE A 197 -3.59 3.64 -1.10
CA ILE A 197 -2.71 2.81 -1.93
C ILE A 197 -1.24 2.98 -1.54
N PHE A 198 -0.73 4.21 -1.54
CA PHE A 198 0.68 4.50 -1.26
C PHE A 198 0.98 4.73 0.22
N HIS A 199 -0.06 4.92 1.03
CA HIS A 199 0.07 5.05 2.48
C HIS A 199 -1.03 4.27 3.19
N ALA A 200 -0.72 3.76 4.37
CA ALA A 200 -1.73 3.17 5.24
C ALA A 200 -2.77 4.24 5.62
N PRO A 201 -4.08 3.93 5.57
CA PRO A 201 -5.16 4.89 5.77
C PRO A 201 -5.29 5.27 7.26
N THR A 202 -4.50 6.23 7.67
CA THR A 202 -4.53 6.85 9.00
C THR A 202 -5.20 8.22 8.91
N ARG A 203 -5.58 8.82 10.04
CA ARG A 203 -6.13 10.19 10.05
C ARG A 203 -5.19 11.20 9.39
N ARG A 204 -3.87 11.02 9.53
CA ARG A 204 -2.85 11.90 8.91
C ARG A 204 -2.79 11.70 7.41
N SER A 205 -2.74 10.45 6.94
CA SER A 205 -2.72 10.17 5.49
C SER A 205 -4.02 10.62 4.81
N LEU A 206 -5.18 10.52 5.46
CA LEU A 206 -6.44 11.05 4.95
C LEU A 206 -6.42 12.59 4.83
N GLY A 207 -5.83 13.30 5.80
CA GLY A 207 -5.63 14.75 5.70
C GLY A 207 -4.73 15.13 4.53
N VAL A 208 -3.62 14.41 4.33
CA VAL A 208 -2.73 14.61 3.17
C VAL A 208 -3.43 14.24 1.87
N ALA A 209 -4.24 13.19 1.84
CA ALA A 209 -5.05 12.80 0.69
C ALA A 209 -6.06 13.89 0.29
N ALA A 210 -6.68 14.55 1.26
CA ALA A 210 -7.57 15.68 1.02
C ALA A 210 -6.82 16.86 0.36
N LEU A 211 -5.61 17.18 0.82
CA LEU A 211 -4.75 18.21 0.22
C LEU A 211 -4.30 17.83 -1.20
N ALA A 212 -3.94 16.56 -1.42
CA ALA A 212 -3.59 16.06 -2.75
C ALA A 212 -4.77 16.13 -3.72
N ALA A 213 -5.98 15.77 -3.28
CA ALA A 213 -7.20 15.89 -4.06
C ALA A 213 -7.51 17.34 -4.44
N LEU A 214 -7.35 18.27 -3.50
CA LEU A 214 -7.51 19.69 -3.76
C LEU A 214 -6.46 20.20 -4.77
N ALA A 215 -5.21 19.83 -4.59
CA ALA A 215 -4.13 20.20 -5.52
C ALA A 215 -4.39 19.66 -6.94
N ALA A 216 -4.79 18.39 -7.07
CA ALA A 216 -5.15 17.81 -8.35
C ALA A 216 -6.27 18.59 -9.05
N SER A 217 -7.34 18.94 -8.32
CA SER A 217 -8.45 19.71 -8.87
C SER A 217 -8.02 21.10 -9.32
N LEU A 218 -7.20 21.80 -8.53
CA LEU A 218 -6.73 23.14 -8.87
C LEU A 218 -5.73 23.16 -10.03
N LEU A 219 -5.00 22.06 -10.25
CA LEU A 219 -4.06 21.91 -11.36
C LEU A 219 -4.74 21.58 -12.69
N THR A 220 -5.97 21.09 -12.69
CA THR A 220 -6.66 20.63 -13.93
C THR A 220 -6.71 21.74 -14.98
N GLN A 221 -7.27 22.89 -14.68
CA GLN A 221 -7.39 23.97 -15.65
C GLN A 221 -6.06 24.59 -16.10
N PRO A 222 -5.09 24.89 -15.22
CA PRO A 222 -3.78 25.37 -15.64
C PRO A 222 -3.06 24.39 -16.57
N LEU A 223 -3.08 23.09 -16.26
CA LEU A 223 -2.43 22.08 -17.08
C LEU A 223 -3.14 21.90 -18.42
N GLU A 224 -4.46 21.96 -18.45
CA GLU A 224 -5.23 21.88 -19.70
C GLU A 224 -4.89 23.05 -20.66
N ARG A 225 -4.68 24.27 -20.13
CA ARG A 225 -4.26 25.42 -20.93
C ARG A 225 -2.83 25.33 -21.45
N LEU A 226 -1.97 24.56 -20.78
CA LEU A 226 -0.55 24.38 -21.17
C LEU A 226 -0.38 23.24 -22.18
N MET A 227 -1.41 22.42 -22.44
CA MET A 227 -1.30 21.30 -23.37
C MET A 227 -1.15 21.79 -24.82
N PRO A 228 -0.11 21.29 -25.54
CA PRO A 228 0.10 21.63 -26.93
C PRO A 228 -1.01 21.03 -27.81
N LEU A 229 -1.23 21.64 -29.00
CA LEU A 229 -2.19 21.16 -30.01
C LEU A 229 -3.65 21.05 -29.53
N GLY A 230 -3.99 21.66 -28.40
CA GLY A 230 -5.33 21.50 -27.81
C GLY A 230 -5.63 20.08 -27.29
N LEU A 231 -4.59 19.30 -27.01
CA LEU A 231 -4.75 17.97 -26.44
C LEU A 231 -5.33 18.05 -25.02
N PRO A 232 -6.17 17.08 -24.61
CA PRO A 232 -6.68 17.04 -23.24
C PRO A 232 -5.57 16.74 -22.24
N ALA A 233 -5.63 17.34 -21.04
CA ALA A 233 -4.67 17.06 -19.97
C ALA A 233 -4.74 15.61 -19.46
N LEU A 234 -5.84 14.91 -19.71
CA LEU A 234 -6.10 13.55 -19.23
C LEU A 234 -5.96 13.49 -17.71
N THR A 235 -5.15 12.56 -17.18
CA THR A 235 -4.89 12.42 -15.74
C THR A 235 -3.57 13.10 -15.30
N LEU A 236 -3.08 14.12 -16.04
CA LEU A 236 -1.82 14.78 -15.72
C LEU A 236 -1.87 15.48 -14.37
N SER A 237 -3.01 16.10 -14.03
CA SER A 237 -3.21 16.78 -12.75
C SER A 237 -3.10 15.81 -11.58
N PHE A 238 -3.70 14.62 -11.71
CA PHE A 238 -3.53 13.53 -10.75
C PHE A 238 -2.07 13.11 -10.61
N ILE A 239 -1.36 12.90 -11.73
CA ILE A 239 0.05 12.46 -11.72
C ILE A 239 0.90 13.50 -10.99
N VAL A 240 0.81 14.77 -11.38
CA VAL A 240 1.63 15.83 -10.81
C VAL A 240 1.34 16.04 -9.33
N ALA A 241 0.05 16.16 -8.94
CA ALA A 241 -0.35 16.36 -7.55
C ALA A 241 0.08 15.19 -6.66
N THR A 242 -0.11 13.96 -7.13
CA THR A 242 0.21 12.74 -6.36
C THR A 242 1.71 12.58 -6.22
N LEU A 243 2.51 12.70 -7.30
CA LEU A 243 3.97 12.60 -7.23
C LEU A 243 4.58 13.69 -6.35
N ALA A 244 4.11 14.93 -6.47
CA ALA A 244 4.54 16.03 -5.61
C ALA A 244 4.23 15.72 -4.14
N THR A 245 3.02 15.21 -3.85
CA THR A 245 2.63 14.82 -2.50
C THR A 245 3.51 13.69 -1.96
N LEU A 246 3.79 12.65 -2.75
CA LEU A 246 4.69 11.56 -2.35
C LEU A 246 6.09 12.08 -2.00
N LEU A 247 6.64 13.01 -2.79
CA LEU A 247 7.94 13.62 -2.51
C LEU A 247 7.93 14.46 -1.23
N VAL A 248 6.87 15.25 -1.00
CA VAL A 248 6.73 16.07 0.21
C VAL A 248 6.59 15.19 1.44
N VAL A 249 5.72 14.16 1.38
CA VAL A 249 5.50 13.23 2.48
C VAL A 249 6.80 12.51 2.85
N ARG A 250 7.52 12.00 1.85
CA ARG A 250 8.79 11.30 2.07
C ARG A 250 9.84 12.16 2.79
N ARG A 251 9.85 13.48 2.54
CA ARG A 251 10.84 14.40 3.12
C ARG A 251 10.40 15.04 4.43
N ALA A 252 9.13 15.37 4.56
CA ALA A 252 8.64 16.26 5.61
C ALA A 252 7.67 15.60 6.60
N LEU A 253 7.06 14.44 6.29
CA LEU A 253 6.01 13.84 7.08
C LEU A 253 6.26 12.35 7.39
N PRO A 254 7.29 12.02 8.19
CA PRO A 254 7.64 10.63 8.50
C PRO A 254 6.55 9.87 9.26
N THR A 255 5.56 10.59 9.78
CA THR A 255 4.39 10.01 10.48
C THR A 255 3.28 9.52 9.54
N VAL A 256 3.40 9.77 8.25
CA VAL A 256 2.52 9.20 7.20
C VAL A 256 3.18 7.93 6.71
N VAL A 257 2.55 6.80 7.00
CA VAL A 257 3.13 5.47 6.84
C VAL A 257 3.12 5.03 5.38
N PRO A 258 4.27 4.90 4.71
CA PRO A 258 4.33 4.47 3.33
C PRO A 258 3.99 2.97 3.19
N VAL A 259 3.42 2.60 2.04
CA VAL A 259 3.23 1.21 1.63
C VAL A 259 4.20 0.89 0.49
N ALA A 260 4.87 -0.25 0.57
CA ALA A 260 5.77 -0.68 -0.49
C ALA A 260 4.98 -1.00 -1.78
N LEU A 261 5.47 -0.54 -2.92
CA LEU A 261 4.77 -0.70 -4.20
C LEU A 261 4.58 -2.16 -4.62
N HIS A 262 5.48 -3.07 -4.22
CA HIS A 262 5.33 -4.50 -4.45
C HIS A 262 4.32 -5.18 -3.50
N ALA A 263 3.85 -4.47 -2.46
CA ALA A 263 2.92 -4.96 -1.45
C ALA A 263 1.56 -4.23 -1.52
N ILE A 264 1.21 -3.67 -2.67
CA ILE A 264 -0.07 -2.99 -2.87
C ILE A 264 -1.20 -4.00 -2.68
N LEU A 265 -2.09 -3.66 -1.78
CA LEU A 265 -3.31 -4.38 -1.44
C LEU A 265 -4.44 -3.37 -1.28
N THR A 266 -5.56 -3.82 -0.73
CA THR A 266 -6.66 -2.91 -0.41
C THR A 266 -6.29 -1.98 0.76
N PRO A 267 -6.87 -0.78 0.83
CA PRO A 267 -6.69 0.13 1.96
C PRO A 267 -7.01 -0.53 3.32
N GLU A 268 -8.00 -1.41 3.38
CA GLU A 268 -8.39 -2.16 4.57
C GLU A 268 -7.25 -3.05 5.07
N GLU A 269 -6.61 -3.78 4.16
CA GLU A 269 -5.48 -4.65 4.50
C GLU A 269 -4.26 -3.84 4.93
N HIS A 270 -4.01 -2.68 4.30
CA HIS A 270 -2.96 -1.75 4.72
C HIS A 270 -3.23 -1.24 6.14
N LEU A 271 -4.47 -0.89 6.46
CA LEU A 271 -4.86 -0.48 7.81
C LEU A 271 -4.67 -1.60 8.83
N GLN A 272 -5.10 -2.81 8.50
CA GLN A 272 -4.92 -3.97 9.39
C GLN A 272 -3.43 -4.23 9.67
N ARG A 273 -2.59 -4.24 8.63
CA ARG A 273 -1.14 -4.40 8.77
C ARG A 273 -0.54 -3.30 9.66
N TYR A 274 -0.93 -2.05 9.42
CA TYR A 274 -0.50 -0.93 10.26
C TYR A 274 -0.90 -1.11 11.73
N LEU A 275 -2.14 -1.50 12.01
CA LEU A 275 -2.62 -1.68 13.38
C LEU A 275 -1.90 -2.83 14.09
N VAL A 276 -1.66 -3.95 13.39
CA VAL A 276 -0.89 -5.08 13.93
C VAL A 276 0.55 -4.65 14.25
N THR A 277 1.23 -4.01 13.30
CA THR A 277 2.60 -3.53 13.47
C THR A 277 2.70 -2.53 14.62
N ARG A 278 1.75 -1.59 14.70
CA ARG A 278 1.69 -0.61 15.79
C ARG A 278 1.55 -1.27 17.15
N ARG A 279 0.69 -2.30 17.28
CA ARG A 279 0.53 -3.05 18.54
C ARG A 279 1.83 -3.74 18.92
N LEU A 280 2.44 -4.48 18.00
CA LEU A 280 3.69 -5.21 18.24
C LEU A 280 4.83 -4.28 18.66
N LEU A 281 5.00 -3.15 17.99
CA LEU A 281 6.04 -2.19 18.33
C LEU A 281 5.78 -1.46 19.67
N ASN A 282 4.51 -1.21 19.99
CA ASN A 282 4.14 -0.67 21.29
C ASN A 282 4.44 -1.66 22.43
N ASP A 283 4.08 -2.93 22.23
CA ASP A 283 4.36 -4.01 23.18
C ASP A 283 5.87 -4.19 23.35
N PHE A 284 6.62 -4.24 22.25
CA PHE A 284 8.07 -4.29 22.27
C PHE A 284 8.69 -3.13 23.06
N ARG A 285 8.27 -1.90 22.76
CA ARG A 285 8.80 -0.73 23.45
C ARG A 285 8.45 -0.70 24.94
N SER A 286 7.27 -1.14 25.31
CA SER A 286 6.86 -1.25 26.71
C SER A 286 7.78 -2.21 27.47
N ARG A 287 8.09 -3.36 26.89
CA ARG A 287 9.00 -4.36 27.46
C ARG A 287 10.44 -3.85 27.51
N LEU A 288 10.92 -3.27 26.41
CA LEU A 288 12.26 -2.70 26.36
C LEU A 288 12.48 -1.68 27.47
N ARG A 289 11.49 -0.84 27.74
CA ARG A 289 11.54 0.12 28.87
C ARG A 289 11.51 -0.57 30.22
N GLY A 290 10.72 -1.65 30.36
CA GLY A 290 10.70 -2.48 31.55
C GLY A 290 12.07 -3.11 31.82
N ALA A 291 12.66 -3.77 30.82
CA ALA A 291 13.96 -4.40 30.89
C ALA A 291 15.10 -3.41 31.21
N VAL A 292 15.09 -2.23 30.60
CA VAL A 292 16.06 -1.16 30.84
C VAL A 292 15.87 -0.50 32.21
N GLY A 293 14.62 -0.47 32.72
CA GLY A 293 14.25 0.15 34.00
C GLY A 293 14.24 -0.78 35.22
N GLY A 294 14.56 -2.07 35.05
CA GLY A 294 14.47 -3.08 36.12
C GLY A 294 13.04 -3.41 36.55
N GLY A 295 12.07 -3.21 35.64
CA GLY A 295 10.65 -3.43 35.96
C GLY A 295 10.17 -4.85 35.68
N VAL A 296 9.10 -5.25 36.32
CA VAL A 296 8.42 -6.55 36.14
C VAL A 296 7.71 -6.61 34.79
N TRP A 297 7.80 -7.75 34.12
CA TRP A 297 7.18 -8.02 32.82
C TRP A 297 5.64 -7.97 32.88
N THR A 298 5.02 -7.37 31.85
CA THR A 298 3.56 -7.39 31.71
C THR A 298 3.11 -8.68 30.99
N SER A 299 2.41 -9.55 31.68
CA SER A 299 1.90 -10.81 31.12
C SER A 299 0.86 -10.60 30.02
N LEU A 300 0.95 -11.40 28.95
CA LEU A 300 -0.02 -11.45 27.85
C LEU A 300 -1.20 -12.39 28.15
N ALA A 301 -1.03 -13.31 29.08
CA ALA A 301 -2.00 -14.36 29.41
C ALA A 301 -3.42 -13.82 29.72
N PRO A 302 -3.60 -12.69 30.46
CA PRO A 302 -4.94 -12.19 30.77
C PRO A 302 -5.73 -11.70 29.53
N SER A 303 -5.07 -11.42 28.41
CA SER A 303 -5.67 -10.92 27.17
C SER A 303 -5.76 -11.97 26.07
N ALA A 304 -5.35 -13.20 26.31
CA ALA A 304 -5.28 -14.26 25.33
C ALA A 304 -6.61 -15.03 25.21
N ASP A 305 -6.84 -15.62 24.03
CA ASP A 305 -7.98 -16.50 23.79
C ASP A 305 -7.93 -17.73 24.73
N PRO A 306 -8.99 -18.01 25.51
CA PRO A 306 -9.04 -19.14 26.42
C PRO A 306 -8.77 -20.50 25.76
N LEU A 307 -9.20 -20.69 24.51
CA LEU A 307 -8.96 -21.92 23.74
C LEU A 307 -7.48 -22.09 23.40
N LEU A 308 -6.80 -20.99 23.08
CA LEU A 308 -5.37 -20.96 22.80
C LEU A 308 -4.57 -21.24 24.08
N LEU A 309 -4.96 -20.62 25.19
CA LEU A 309 -4.35 -20.88 26.50
C LEU A 309 -4.47 -22.35 26.89
N GLY A 310 -5.65 -22.96 26.72
CA GLY A 310 -5.87 -24.37 26.99
C GLY A 310 -4.91 -25.29 26.22
N ARG A 311 -4.68 -24.99 24.91
CA ARG A 311 -3.73 -25.72 24.07
C ARG A 311 -2.28 -25.62 24.56
N PHE A 312 -1.86 -24.45 25.03
CA PHE A 312 -0.51 -24.26 25.55
C PHE A 312 -0.33 -24.93 26.91
N VAL A 313 -1.37 -24.93 27.73
CA VAL A 313 -1.39 -25.72 28.99
C VAL A 313 -1.24 -27.22 28.72
N GLU A 314 -2.04 -27.77 27.79
CA GLU A 314 -1.93 -29.17 27.39
C GLU A 314 -0.53 -29.49 26.80
N LEU A 315 0.06 -28.56 26.05
CA LEU A 315 1.41 -28.75 25.51
C LEU A 315 2.45 -28.78 26.63
N PHE A 316 2.36 -27.85 27.58
CA PHE A 316 3.23 -27.84 28.75
C PHE A 316 3.13 -29.18 29.55
N GLU A 317 1.93 -29.64 29.90
CA GLU A 317 1.68 -30.86 30.63
C GLU A 317 2.16 -32.15 29.89
N ARG A 318 2.29 -32.07 28.57
CA ARG A 318 2.88 -33.16 27.75
C ARG A 318 4.40 -33.14 27.77
N LEU A 319 5.01 -31.98 27.89
CA LEU A 319 6.46 -31.80 27.95
C LEU A 319 7.00 -32.05 29.35
N ASP A 320 6.30 -31.57 30.37
CA ASP A 320 6.57 -31.81 31.81
C ASP A 320 6.22 -33.28 32.15
N ARG A 321 7.21 -34.16 31.95
CA ARG A 321 7.02 -35.62 32.13
C ARG A 321 7.04 -36.06 33.57
N ASP A 322 7.91 -35.45 34.37
CA ASP A 322 8.03 -35.76 35.79
C ASP A 322 6.98 -35.05 36.65
N ARG A 323 6.24 -34.11 36.06
CA ARG A 323 5.16 -33.32 36.64
C ARG A 323 5.61 -32.47 37.82
N ASP A 324 6.82 -31.97 37.76
CA ASP A 324 7.34 -31.06 38.79
C ASP A 324 6.87 -29.61 38.60
N GLY A 325 6.18 -29.32 37.49
CA GLY A 325 5.65 -27.98 37.13
C GLY A 325 6.66 -27.08 36.47
N GLN A 326 7.83 -27.61 36.08
CA GLN A 326 8.93 -26.90 35.43
C GLN A 326 9.38 -27.68 34.18
N LEU A 327 9.97 -27.00 33.21
CA LEU A 327 10.55 -27.63 32.04
C LEU A 327 12.07 -27.64 32.14
N SER A 328 12.63 -28.82 32.18
CA SER A 328 14.07 -29.05 32.09
C SER A 328 14.57 -29.11 30.64
N LEU A 329 15.87 -28.94 30.45
CA LEU A 329 16.53 -29.11 29.15
C LEU A 329 16.30 -30.52 28.56
N SER A 330 16.31 -31.54 29.40
CA SER A 330 16.10 -32.92 28.99
C SER A 330 14.67 -33.17 28.47
N GLU A 331 13.67 -32.60 29.10
CA GLU A 331 12.26 -32.73 28.67
C GLU A 331 12.00 -32.01 27.35
N LEU A 332 12.63 -30.84 27.12
CA LEU A 332 12.55 -30.15 25.85
C LEU A 332 13.27 -30.90 24.71
N VAL A 333 14.46 -31.49 24.99
CA VAL A 333 15.18 -32.34 24.00
C VAL A 333 14.29 -33.50 23.60
N ASP A 334 13.78 -34.24 24.56
CA ASP A 334 12.91 -35.42 24.35
C ASP A 334 11.60 -35.07 23.63
N GLY A 335 11.06 -33.88 23.89
CA GLY A 335 9.88 -33.34 23.19
C GLY A 335 10.15 -32.98 21.73
N MET A 336 11.34 -32.50 21.40
CA MET A 336 11.71 -32.11 20.05
C MET A 336 12.15 -33.28 19.16
N GLU A 337 12.66 -34.37 19.70
CA GLU A 337 12.99 -35.59 18.91
C GLU A 337 11.77 -36.19 18.22
N GLN A 338 10.55 -35.82 18.65
CA GLN A 338 9.29 -36.21 18.01
C GLN A 338 8.85 -35.36 16.85
N VAL A 339 9.59 -34.27 16.54
CA VAL A 339 9.33 -33.38 15.40
C VAL A 339 10.23 -33.79 14.24
N PRO A 340 9.70 -34.08 13.03
CA PRO A 340 10.53 -34.45 11.88
C PRO A 340 11.52 -33.32 11.55
N SER A 341 12.82 -33.66 11.55
CA SER A 341 13.90 -32.73 11.22
C SER A 341 13.89 -32.44 9.72
N ASP A 342 14.02 -31.17 9.37
CA ASP A 342 14.24 -30.73 7.99
C ASP A 342 15.72 -31.06 7.60
N PRO A 343 15.98 -31.86 6.56
CA PRO A 343 17.33 -32.31 6.22
C PRO A 343 18.30 -31.23 5.72
N ASP A 344 17.84 -30.00 5.49
CA ASP A 344 18.64 -28.90 4.93
C ASP A 344 19.28 -27.96 5.96
N GLN A 345 19.11 -28.18 7.26
CA GLN A 345 19.81 -27.41 8.30
C GLN A 345 21.10 -28.13 8.73
N GLY A 346 22.25 -27.48 8.43
CA GLY A 346 23.58 -27.98 8.79
C GLY A 346 23.80 -28.19 10.30
N PRO A 347 24.89 -28.85 10.71
CA PRO A 347 25.11 -29.34 12.06
C PRO A 347 25.40 -28.20 13.04
N SER A 348 24.36 -27.60 13.62
CA SER A 348 24.47 -26.83 14.85
C SER A 348 24.23 -27.79 16.02
N ASP A 349 25.09 -27.72 17.06
CA ASP A 349 24.92 -28.50 18.27
C ASP A 349 23.49 -28.33 18.83
N PRO A 350 22.64 -29.37 18.79
CA PRO A 350 21.24 -29.25 19.22
C PRO A 350 21.11 -28.82 20.68
N GLY A 351 22.05 -29.26 21.54
CA GLY A 351 22.08 -28.93 22.95
C GLY A 351 22.34 -27.45 23.22
N ALA A 352 23.29 -26.85 22.49
CA ALA A 352 23.58 -25.42 22.65
C ALA A 352 22.49 -24.51 22.08
N ALA A 353 21.79 -24.95 21.04
CA ALA A 353 20.63 -24.21 20.51
C ALA A 353 19.46 -24.26 21.51
N LEU A 354 19.22 -25.43 22.10
CA LEU A 354 18.14 -25.66 23.03
C LEU A 354 18.36 -24.97 24.38
N ALA A 355 19.61 -24.95 24.89
CA ALA A 355 19.98 -24.19 26.08
C ALA A 355 19.73 -22.69 25.91
N ARG A 356 19.96 -22.16 24.69
CA ARG A 356 19.60 -20.76 24.36
C ARG A 356 18.09 -20.53 24.35
N VAL A 357 17.31 -21.50 23.86
CA VAL A 357 15.84 -21.42 23.87
C VAL A 357 15.33 -21.41 25.31
N LEU A 358 15.81 -22.33 26.17
CA LEU A 358 15.46 -22.35 27.58
C LEU A 358 15.80 -21.04 28.29
N ALA A 359 17.02 -20.56 28.13
CA ALA A 359 17.44 -19.29 28.72
C ALA A 359 16.63 -18.09 28.18
N ALA A 360 16.04 -18.21 26.99
CA ALA A 360 15.15 -17.22 26.43
C ALA A 360 13.71 -17.34 26.93
N MET A 361 13.33 -18.52 27.43
CA MET A 361 12.01 -18.79 28.03
C MET A 361 11.96 -18.47 29.52
N ASP A 362 13.09 -18.51 30.21
CA ASP A 362 13.27 -18.07 31.60
C ASP A 362 13.18 -16.53 31.67
N LEU A 363 12.01 -16.03 32.01
CA LEU A 363 11.69 -14.60 31.97
C LEU A 363 12.06 -13.86 33.27
N ASP A 364 12.15 -14.58 34.39
CA ASP A 364 12.49 -14.01 35.68
C ASP A 364 13.95 -14.27 36.09
N GLY A 365 14.65 -15.14 35.36
CA GLY A 365 16.08 -15.40 35.51
C GLY A 365 16.40 -16.33 36.67
N ASP A 366 15.46 -17.19 37.08
CA ASP A 366 15.64 -18.17 38.15
C ASP A 366 16.30 -19.46 37.68
N GLY A 367 16.53 -19.62 36.38
CA GLY A 367 17.19 -20.76 35.74
C GLY A 367 16.28 -21.91 35.38
N VAL A 368 14.98 -21.77 35.53
CA VAL A 368 13.95 -22.77 35.24
C VAL A 368 12.87 -22.15 34.38
N VAL A 369 12.14 -22.96 33.62
CA VAL A 369 10.98 -22.48 32.86
C VAL A 369 9.72 -23.02 33.48
N ASP A 370 9.00 -22.18 34.19
CA ASP A 370 7.72 -22.56 34.77
C ASP A 370 6.59 -22.50 33.74
N ARG A 371 5.42 -22.96 34.16
CA ARG A 371 4.21 -23.01 33.30
C ARG A 371 3.78 -21.62 32.83
N ALA A 372 3.90 -20.60 33.67
CA ALA A 372 3.47 -19.24 33.32
C ALA A 372 4.41 -18.62 32.30
N GLU A 373 5.70 -18.82 32.42
CA GLU A 373 6.72 -18.39 31.49
C GLU A 373 6.59 -19.10 30.13
N PHE A 374 6.42 -20.44 30.17
CA PHE A 374 6.18 -21.21 28.94
C PHE A 374 4.98 -20.68 28.17
N ILE A 375 3.83 -20.50 28.82
CA ILE A 375 2.61 -19.97 28.20
C ILE A 375 2.87 -18.54 27.63
N GLU A 376 3.54 -17.70 28.41
CA GLU A 376 3.85 -16.35 27.99
C GLU A 376 4.73 -16.33 26.72
N VAL A 377 5.78 -17.15 26.68
CA VAL A 377 6.66 -17.26 25.51
C VAL A 377 5.92 -17.85 24.32
N MET A 378 5.09 -18.87 24.50
CA MET A 378 4.29 -19.46 23.44
C MET A 378 3.28 -18.47 22.85
N LEU A 379 2.67 -17.62 23.67
CA LEU A 379 1.81 -16.54 23.21
C LEU A 379 2.59 -15.49 22.39
N ARG A 380 3.82 -15.19 22.80
CA ARG A 380 4.71 -14.27 22.07
C ARG A 380 5.13 -14.86 20.72
N LEU A 381 5.56 -16.14 20.71
CA LEU A 381 5.90 -16.87 19.50
C LEU A 381 4.73 -16.91 18.52
N ARG A 382 3.53 -17.23 19.01
CA ARG A 382 2.33 -17.28 18.19
C ARG A 382 2.02 -15.91 17.55
N ARG A 383 2.07 -14.84 18.34
CA ARG A 383 1.86 -13.48 17.81
C ARG A 383 2.88 -13.09 16.74
N LEU A 384 4.13 -13.50 16.92
CA LEU A 384 5.17 -13.26 15.92
C LEU A 384 4.97 -14.08 14.67
N TRP A 385 4.67 -15.36 14.81
CA TRP A 385 4.41 -16.24 13.68
C TRP A 385 3.24 -15.75 12.83
N ASP A 386 2.13 -15.40 13.44
CA ASP A 386 0.97 -14.82 12.75
C ASP A 386 1.26 -13.44 12.13
N GLY A 387 2.23 -12.71 12.67
CA GLY A 387 2.65 -11.38 12.23
C GLY A 387 3.87 -11.34 11.31
N GLN A 388 4.72 -12.37 11.29
CA GLN A 388 6.05 -12.34 10.68
C GLN A 388 6.02 -11.99 9.20
N GLU A 389 5.21 -12.67 8.40
CA GLU A 389 5.04 -12.36 6.97
C GLU A 389 4.42 -10.98 6.73
N ARG A 390 3.48 -10.59 7.59
CA ARG A 390 2.84 -9.27 7.51
C ARG A 390 3.80 -8.15 7.93
N LEU A 391 4.62 -8.41 8.95
CA LEU A 391 5.67 -7.49 9.42
C LEU A 391 6.78 -7.31 8.40
N LYS A 392 7.32 -8.39 7.82
CA LYS A 392 8.33 -8.29 6.76
C LYS A 392 7.85 -7.41 5.60
N ARG A 393 6.63 -7.63 5.13
CA ARG A 393 6.06 -6.83 4.02
C ARG A 393 5.84 -5.36 4.39
N TYR A 394 5.58 -5.07 5.66
CA TYR A 394 5.42 -3.69 6.14
C TYR A 394 6.76 -3.02 6.42
N LEU A 395 7.74 -3.76 6.95
CA LEU A 395 9.05 -3.23 7.34
C LEU A 395 10.02 -3.03 6.17
N ILE A 396 9.83 -3.74 5.04
CA ILE A 396 10.66 -3.56 3.82
C ILE A 396 10.74 -2.08 3.36
N PRO A 397 9.67 -1.24 3.41
CA PRO A 397 9.80 0.18 3.05
C PRO A 397 10.62 1.01 4.03
N VAL A 398 10.97 0.46 5.19
CA VAL A 398 11.79 1.13 6.21
C VAL A 398 13.27 0.92 5.95
N ASP A 399 13.64 -0.18 5.33
CA ASP A 399 14.96 -0.42 4.76
C ASP A 399 15.18 0.53 3.57
N ALA A 400 15.82 1.65 3.85
CA ALA A 400 15.96 2.75 2.88
C ALA A 400 17.18 2.60 1.98
N ASP A 401 18.17 1.83 2.39
CA ASP A 401 19.39 1.58 1.63
C ASP A 401 19.42 0.20 0.96
N GLY A 402 18.46 -0.67 1.30
CA GLY A 402 18.27 -1.97 0.66
C GLY A 402 19.32 -3.01 1.08
N ASP A 403 19.89 -2.87 2.28
CA ASP A 403 20.91 -3.78 2.80
C ASP A 403 20.35 -4.99 3.56
N ASP A 404 19.02 -5.16 3.58
CA ASP A 404 18.29 -6.20 4.32
C ASP A 404 18.57 -6.19 5.84
N ARG A 405 18.93 -5.04 6.38
CA ARG A 405 19.19 -4.82 7.81
C ARG A 405 18.31 -3.68 8.32
N LEU A 406 18.12 -3.65 9.62
CA LEU A 406 17.44 -2.55 10.30
C LEU A 406 18.48 -1.78 11.10
N ASP A 407 18.79 -0.57 10.70
CA ASP A 407 19.68 0.33 11.44
C ASP A 407 18.93 1.19 12.49
N PRO A 408 19.64 1.87 13.42
CA PRO A 408 18.98 2.73 14.40
C PRO A 408 18.16 3.88 13.79
N GLY A 409 18.57 4.43 12.64
CA GLY A 409 17.86 5.51 11.97
C GLY A 409 16.58 5.01 11.29
N GLU A 410 16.60 3.81 10.76
CA GLU A 410 15.44 3.12 10.20
C GLU A 410 14.44 2.74 11.27
N MET A 411 14.92 2.22 12.40
CA MET A 411 14.09 1.95 13.57
C MET A 411 13.42 3.22 14.09
N ASP A 412 14.13 4.33 14.15
CA ASP A 412 13.57 5.62 14.57
C ASP A 412 12.52 6.13 13.57
N ARG A 413 12.72 5.92 12.27
CA ARG A 413 11.71 6.18 11.24
C ARG A 413 10.46 5.31 11.42
N LEU A 414 10.66 4.01 11.66
CA LEU A 414 9.58 3.06 11.92
C LEU A 414 8.76 3.47 13.16
N LEU A 415 9.41 3.79 14.27
CA LEU A 415 8.76 4.26 15.49
C LEU A 415 8.02 5.59 15.27
N SER A 416 8.62 6.52 14.55
CA SER A 416 7.98 7.79 14.20
C SER A 416 6.72 7.57 13.36
N SER A 417 6.71 6.59 12.46
CA SER A 417 5.56 6.26 11.63
C SER A 417 4.34 5.79 12.44
N ILE A 418 4.57 5.16 13.58
CA ILE A 418 3.50 4.74 14.50
C ILE A 418 3.20 5.77 15.60
N GLY A 419 3.85 6.94 15.54
CA GLY A 419 3.67 8.03 16.51
C GLY A 419 4.43 7.86 17.81
N GLN A 420 5.46 7.00 17.83
CA GLN A 420 6.37 6.82 18.95
C GLN A 420 7.60 7.71 18.78
N PRO A 421 8.18 8.25 19.87
CA PRO A 421 9.44 8.97 19.80
C PRO A 421 10.61 8.01 19.48
N PRO A 422 11.74 8.51 18.97
CA PRO A 422 12.96 7.73 18.72
C PRO A 422 13.41 6.94 19.96
N LEU A 423 14.20 5.88 19.75
CA LEU A 423 14.81 5.14 20.84
C LEU A 423 15.82 6.04 21.59
N ASN A 424 15.79 6.03 22.92
CA ASN A 424 16.82 6.67 23.72
C ASN A 424 18.14 5.86 23.66
N ARG A 425 19.24 6.42 24.18
CA ARG A 425 20.56 5.78 24.11
C ARG A 425 20.63 4.41 24.79
N LEU A 426 19.87 4.18 25.85
CA LEU A 426 19.82 2.91 26.57
C LEU A 426 18.99 1.89 25.78
N GLU A 427 17.83 2.29 25.27
CA GLU A 427 17.00 1.50 24.38
C GLU A 427 17.78 1.09 23.11
N GLN A 428 18.53 2.01 22.48
CA GLN A 428 19.36 1.72 21.32
C GLN A 428 20.47 0.70 21.62
N ARG A 429 21.13 0.81 22.77
CA ARG A 429 22.15 -0.16 23.19
C ARG A 429 21.55 -1.54 23.46
N ALA A 430 20.38 -1.61 24.06
CA ALA A 430 19.68 -2.87 24.32
C ALA A 430 19.25 -3.57 23.02
N VAL A 431 18.82 -2.80 22.02
CA VAL A 431 18.35 -3.35 20.72
C VAL A 431 19.53 -3.68 19.79
N PHE A 432 20.46 -2.74 19.57
CA PHE A 432 21.51 -2.84 18.56
C PHE A 432 22.88 -3.24 19.11
N GLY A 433 23.03 -3.34 20.43
CA GLY A 433 24.31 -3.57 21.06
C GLY A 433 25.18 -2.32 21.15
N PRO A 434 26.41 -2.45 21.71
CA PRO A 434 27.31 -1.32 21.93
C PRO A 434 27.80 -0.65 20.63
N GLU A 435 27.98 -1.42 19.58
CA GLU A 435 28.50 -0.94 18.28
C GLU A 435 27.44 -0.28 17.40
N ARG A 436 26.16 -0.38 17.78
CA ARG A 436 25.00 0.13 17.01
C ARG A 436 24.98 -0.32 15.56
N SER A 437 25.52 -1.51 15.28
CA SER A 437 25.45 -2.13 13.95
C SER A 437 24.01 -2.50 13.62
N GLY A 438 23.59 -2.31 12.38
CA GLY A 438 22.28 -2.73 11.91
C GLY A 438 22.00 -4.20 12.21
N LEU A 439 20.76 -4.54 12.55
CA LEU A 439 20.30 -5.91 12.80
C LEU A 439 19.74 -6.52 11.53
N SER A 440 20.08 -7.77 11.23
CA SER A 440 19.31 -8.53 10.25
C SER A 440 17.86 -8.68 10.72
N TRP A 441 16.92 -8.86 9.80
CA TRP A 441 15.51 -9.04 10.15
C TRP A 441 15.30 -10.21 11.12
N HIS A 442 16.03 -11.32 10.96
CA HIS A 442 16.01 -12.43 11.90
C HIS A 442 16.44 -12.00 13.31
N ALA A 443 17.58 -11.36 13.41
CA ALA A 443 18.10 -10.88 14.70
C ALA A 443 17.17 -9.84 15.35
N PHE A 444 16.47 -9.03 14.56
CA PHE A 444 15.48 -8.09 15.07
C PHE A 444 14.25 -8.83 15.61
N PHE A 445 13.75 -9.84 14.90
CA PHE A 445 12.63 -10.65 15.37
C PHE A 445 13.00 -11.45 16.63
N ASP A 446 14.19 -12.02 16.68
CA ASP A 446 14.69 -12.69 17.89
C ASP A 446 14.73 -11.72 19.09
N ARG A 447 15.17 -10.49 18.86
CA ARG A 447 15.16 -9.47 19.91
C ARG A 447 13.75 -9.02 20.31
N LEU A 448 12.81 -8.97 19.37
CA LEU A 448 11.40 -8.75 19.68
C LEU A 448 10.80 -9.85 20.56
N LEU A 449 11.35 -11.08 20.48
CA LEU A 449 10.97 -12.22 21.31
C LEU A 449 11.58 -12.15 22.70
N LEU A 450 12.87 -11.82 22.77
CA LEU A 450 13.70 -11.92 23.96
C LEU A 450 13.60 -10.69 24.88
N THR A 451 13.08 -9.58 24.39
CA THR A 451 12.78 -8.37 25.18
C THR A 451 11.31 -8.22 25.44
#